data_17dd6a92f0f4e5c51eeafc63bef10045
#
_entry.id   17dd6a92f0f4e5c51eeafc63bef10045
#
_cell.length_a   1.000
_cell.length_b   1.000
_cell.length_c   1.000
_cell.angle_alpha   90.00
_cell.angle_beta   90.00
_cell.angle_gamma   90.00
#
_symmetry.space_group_name_H-M   'P 1'
#
loop_
_entity.id
_entity.type
_entity.pdbx_description
1 polymer ?
#
loop_
_entity_poly.entity_id
_entity_poly.type
_entity_poly.pdbx_seq_one_letter_code
_entity_poly.pdbx_strand_id
1 'polypeptide(L)'
;RGIPSWRDKLDLLLHRLNIDTPSELLDKAFGLSLSDQYWIKPYGSNITYDDVNFFDNDFDYAEFLEASLSLNSKVLTKEAALKTPNNTTDGMLKKAWVIEDGVRYLLKGGYKTDVLQPFNEVLASMICDRLGFSHVPYTLTTYKDQVVSKCPCFITKDTELITAYQIKNNMKRY
;
A
#
# COMPACT_ATOMS: atom_id res chain seq x y z
N ARG A 1 -3.27 -12.77 -5.13
CA ARG A 1 -3.08 -11.31 -5.05
C ARG A 1 -3.03 -10.72 -6.45
N GLY A 2 -3.58 -9.53 -6.64
CA GLY A 2 -3.55 -8.79 -7.91
C GLY A 2 -3.56 -7.29 -7.67
N ILE A 3 -3.33 -6.52 -8.73
CA ILE A 3 -3.58 -5.08 -8.71
C ILE A 3 -5.10 -4.90 -8.83
N PRO A 4 -5.73 -4.15 -7.92
CA PRO A 4 -7.17 -3.95 -7.98
C PRO A 4 -7.60 -3.29 -9.30
N SER A 5 -8.52 -3.91 -10.04
CA SER A 5 -9.00 -3.41 -11.33
C SER A 5 -9.73 -2.06 -11.25
N TRP A 6 -10.24 -1.71 -10.08
CA TRP A 6 -10.93 -0.44 -9.81
C TRP A 6 -9.97 0.70 -9.40
N ARG A 7 -8.65 0.47 -9.45
CA ARG A 7 -7.67 1.50 -9.11
C ARG A 7 -7.78 2.67 -10.10
N ASP A 8 -7.93 3.87 -9.55
CA ASP A 8 -8.00 5.09 -10.35
C ASP A 8 -6.76 5.25 -11.23
N LYS A 9 -6.97 5.53 -12.51
CA LYS A 9 -5.91 5.73 -13.52
C LYS A 9 -5.00 4.52 -13.81
N LEU A 10 -5.41 3.30 -13.44
CA LEU A 10 -4.63 2.10 -13.74
C LEU A 10 -4.36 1.98 -15.25
N ASP A 11 -5.39 2.19 -16.10
CA ASP A 11 -5.23 2.11 -17.55
C ASP A 11 -4.21 3.11 -18.11
N LEU A 12 -4.20 4.34 -17.57
CA LEU A 12 -3.20 5.34 -17.96
C LEU A 12 -1.78 4.93 -17.52
N LEU A 13 -1.65 4.31 -16.37
CA LEU A 13 -0.37 3.78 -15.88
C LEU A 13 0.13 2.66 -16.81
N LEU A 14 -0.71 1.67 -17.10
CA LEU A 14 -0.38 0.55 -17.96
C LEU A 14 0.05 1.03 -19.36
N HIS A 15 -0.73 1.93 -19.96
CA HIS A 15 -0.41 2.52 -21.27
C HIS A 15 0.96 3.21 -21.27
N ARG A 16 1.30 3.99 -20.23
CA ARG A 16 2.60 4.65 -20.14
C ARG A 16 3.77 3.69 -19.94
N LEU A 17 3.54 2.60 -19.21
CA LEU A 17 4.55 1.56 -19.01
C LEU A 17 4.72 0.66 -20.23
N ASN A 18 3.88 0.85 -21.26
CA ASN A 18 3.76 -0.06 -22.41
C ASN A 18 3.52 -1.50 -21.94
N ILE A 19 2.52 -1.66 -21.08
CA ILE A 19 2.12 -2.93 -20.45
C ILE A 19 0.64 -3.14 -20.77
N ASP A 20 0.29 -4.33 -21.23
CA ASP A 20 -1.07 -4.64 -21.66
C ASP A 20 -1.98 -5.05 -20.50
N THR A 21 -1.42 -5.62 -19.44
CA THR A 21 -2.21 -6.17 -18.34
C THR A 21 -1.67 -5.79 -16.95
N PRO A 22 -2.54 -5.68 -15.93
CA PRO A 22 -2.10 -5.52 -14.55
C PRO A 22 -1.15 -6.64 -14.06
N SER A 23 -1.31 -7.85 -14.59
CA SER A 23 -0.45 -8.99 -14.24
C SER A 23 1.00 -8.76 -14.64
N GLU A 24 1.25 -8.16 -15.80
CA GLU A 24 2.61 -7.83 -16.23
C GLU A 24 3.27 -6.77 -15.32
N LEU A 25 2.48 -5.86 -14.74
CA LEU A 25 3.01 -4.91 -13.76
C LEU A 25 3.43 -5.64 -12.47
N LEU A 26 2.67 -6.65 -12.03
CA LEU A 26 3.07 -7.50 -10.91
C LEU A 26 4.34 -8.27 -11.21
N ASP A 27 4.46 -8.86 -12.40
CA ASP A 27 5.65 -9.60 -12.82
C ASP A 27 6.90 -8.72 -12.80
N LYS A 28 6.79 -7.50 -13.31
CA LYS A 28 7.90 -6.52 -13.32
C LYS A 28 8.26 -5.99 -11.94
N ALA A 29 7.30 -5.89 -11.03
CA ALA A 29 7.47 -5.46 -9.63
C ALA A 29 7.69 -6.64 -8.68
N PHE A 30 7.93 -7.86 -9.19
CA PHE A 30 8.08 -9.10 -8.42
C PHE A 30 6.89 -9.45 -7.51
N GLY A 31 5.72 -8.85 -7.71
CA GLY A 31 4.54 -9.03 -6.86
C GLY A 31 4.70 -8.60 -5.40
N LEU A 32 5.76 -7.89 -5.08
CA LEU A 32 6.13 -7.51 -3.72
C LEU A 32 5.12 -6.60 -3.03
N SER A 33 5.02 -6.72 -1.70
CA SER A 33 4.15 -5.88 -0.86
C SER A 33 4.72 -5.68 0.54
N LEU A 34 4.04 -4.85 1.34
CA LEU A 34 4.25 -4.70 2.79
C LEU A 34 3.13 -5.36 3.62
N SER A 35 2.41 -6.32 3.05
CA SER A 35 1.35 -7.05 3.75
C SER A 35 1.56 -8.56 3.82
N ASP A 36 2.51 -9.09 3.10
CA ASP A 36 2.93 -10.50 3.12
C ASP A 36 4.30 -10.69 2.46
N GLN A 37 4.77 -11.94 2.42
CA GLN A 37 6.08 -12.34 1.87
C GLN A 37 5.97 -13.03 0.51
N TYR A 38 4.79 -13.06 -0.12
CA TYR A 38 4.63 -13.65 -1.45
C TYR A 38 5.27 -12.77 -2.51
N TRP A 39 6.10 -13.40 -3.33
CA TRP A 39 6.77 -12.76 -4.44
C TRP A 39 6.99 -13.72 -5.59
N ILE A 40 7.27 -13.18 -6.75
CA ILE A 40 7.55 -13.94 -7.98
C ILE A 40 8.85 -13.43 -8.61
N LYS A 41 9.57 -14.31 -9.27
CA LYS A 41 10.75 -13.94 -10.06
C LYS A 41 10.84 -14.73 -11.35
N PRO A 42 11.54 -14.24 -12.38
CA PRO A 42 11.81 -15.00 -13.59
C PRO A 42 12.52 -16.31 -13.27
N TYR A 43 12.10 -17.38 -13.93
CA TYR A 43 12.76 -18.69 -13.79
C TYR A 43 14.26 -18.58 -14.15
N GLY A 44 15.11 -19.17 -13.34
CA GLY A 44 16.57 -19.11 -13.50
C GLY A 44 17.22 -17.81 -13.05
N SER A 45 16.47 -16.82 -12.54
CA SER A 45 17.05 -15.61 -11.94
C SER A 45 17.74 -15.92 -10.62
N ASN A 46 18.90 -15.29 -10.37
CA ASN A 46 19.64 -15.40 -9.11
C ASN A 46 19.17 -14.44 -8.03
N ILE A 47 18.18 -13.57 -8.32
CA ILE A 47 17.60 -12.61 -7.36
C ILE A 47 17.00 -13.40 -6.19
N THR A 48 17.27 -12.97 -4.96
CA THR A 48 16.68 -13.51 -3.73
C THR A 48 15.63 -12.55 -3.17
N TYR A 49 14.80 -13.03 -2.24
CA TYR A 49 13.82 -12.18 -1.55
C TYR A 49 14.50 -11.05 -0.77
N ASP A 50 15.64 -11.34 -0.14
CA ASP A 50 16.38 -10.34 0.65
C ASP A 50 16.93 -9.19 -0.20
N ASP A 51 17.19 -9.43 -1.49
CA ASP A 51 17.67 -8.39 -2.42
C ASP A 51 16.57 -7.36 -2.79
N VAL A 52 15.29 -7.74 -2.68
CA VAL A 52 14.22 -6.95 -3.32
C VAL A 52 13.04 -6.64 -2.42
N ASN A 53 12.88 -7.30 -1.25
CA ASN A 53 11.74 -7.07 -0.37
C ASN A 53 11.70 -5.62 0.14
N PHE A 54 10.49 -5.11 0.43
CA PHE A 54 10.28 -3.76 0.92
C PHE A 54 10.36 -3.60 2.44
N PHE A 55 10.56 -4.68 3.18
CA PHE A 55 10.77 -4.62 4.62
C PHE A 55 12.19 -4.17 4.96
N ASP A 56 13.18 -4.68 4.24
CA ASP A 56 14.60 -4.39 4.46
C ASP A 56 15.16 -3.36 3.47
N ASN A 57 14.58 -3.26 2.27
CA ASN A 57 15.06 -2.37 1.22
C ASN A 57 14.16 -1.13 1.08
N ASP A 58 14.77 0.01 0.84
CA ASP A 58 14.05 1.24 0.59
C ASP A 58 13.37 1.24 -0.78
N PHE A 59 12.28 1.98 -0.87
CA PHE A 59 11.50 2.11 -2.09
C PHE A 59 11.21 3.59 -2.39
N ASP A 60 10.99 3.90 -3.66
CA ASP A 60 10.55 5.21 -4.07
C ASP A 60 9.04 5.37 -3.77
N TYR A 61 8.70 6.46 -3.11
CA TYR A 61 7.33 6.80 -2.75
C TYR A 61 6.92 8.21 -3.15
N ALA A 62 7.85 9.09 -3.49
CA ALA A 62 7.57 10.50 -3.70
C ALA A 62 6.58 10.73 -4.84
N GLU A 63 6.80 10.13 -6.00
CA GLU A 63 5.88 10.25 -7.14
C GLU A 63 4.54 9.57 -6.85
N PHE A 64 4.54 8.43 -6.16
CA PHE A 64 3.32 7.73 -5.82
C PHE A 64 2.48 8.50 -4.81
N LEU A 65 3.11 9.11 -3.82
CA LEU A 65 2.49 9.98 -2.84
C LEU A 65 1.80 11.16 -3.53
N GLU A 66 2.49 11.80 -4.48
CA GLU A 66 1.94 12.86 -5.30
C GLU A 66 0.73 12.39 -6.13
N ALA A 67 0.84 11.25 -6.79
CA ALA A 67 -0.21 10.71 -7.63
C ALA A 67 -1.46 10.27 -6.83
N SER A 68 -1.28 9.75 -5.62
CA SER A 68 -2.37 9.19 -4.79
C SER A 68 -3.06 10.22 -3.92
N LEU A 69 -2.30 11.10 -3.26
CA LEU A 69 -2.81 12.00 -2.22
C LEU A 69 -2.92 13.46 -2.69
N SER A 70 -2.32 13.84 -3.82
CA SER A 70 -2.48 15.20 -4.34
C SER A 70 -3.82 15.40 -5.04
N LEU A 71 -4.36 16.61 -4.97
CA LEU A 71 -5.52 17.03 -5.77
C LEU A 71 -5.19 17.08 -7.28
N ASN A 72 -3.95 17.38 -7.62
CA ASN A 72 -3.43 17.48 -8.99
C ASN A 72 -2.59 16.24 -9.31
N SER A 73 -3.22 15.08 -9.33
CA SER A 73 -2.53 13.81 -9.53
C SER A 73 -1.71 13.78 -10.83
N LYS A 74 -0.40 13.64 -10.70
CA LYS A 74 0.52 13.35 -11.79
C LYS A 74 0.52 11.86 -12.10
N VAL A 75 0.91 11.50 -13.30
CA VAL A 75 1.09 10.10 -13.67
C VAL A 75 2.53 9.70 -13.36
N LEU A 76 2.67 8.54 -12.73
CA LEU A 76 3.95 7.97 -12.31
C LEU A 76 4.93 7.78 -13.47
N THR A 77 6.23 7.95 -13.19
CA THR A 77 7.28 7.46 -14.09
C THR A 77 7.35 5.94 -14.06
N LYS A 78 8.00 5.36 -15.07
CA LYS A 78 8.17 3.90 -15.15
C LYS A 78 8.94 3.33 -13.95
N GLU A 79 10.00 4.01 -13.54
CA GLU A 79 10.85 3.56 -12.43
C GLU A 79 10.14 3.60 -11.10
N ALA A 80 9.45 4.71 -10.79
CA ALA A 80 8.65 4.83 -9.57
C ALA A 80 7.52 3.80 -9.50
N ALA A 81 6.90 3.46 -10.64
CA ALA A 81 5.84 2.46 -10.68
C ALA A 81 6.33 1.02 -10.44
N LEU A 82 7.58 0.71 -10.75
CA LEU A 82 8.11 -0.65 -10.64
C LEU A 82 8.74 -0.98 -9.29
N LYS A 83 9.16 0.04 -8.52
CA LYS A 83 9.90 -0.13 -7.26
C LYS A 83 9.14 0.42 -6.05
N THR A 84 7.87 0.07 -5.94
CA THR A 84 7.04 0.57 -4.84
C THR A 84 6.03 -0.47 -4.35
N PRO A 85 5.86 -0.66 -3.03
CA PRO A 85 4.81 -1.52 -2.46
C PRO A 85 3.40 -0.95 -2.69
N ASN A 86 3.32 0.30 -3.16
CA ASN A 86 2.06 0.97 -3.41
C ASN A 86 1.23 0.32 -4.52
N ASN A 87 1.86 -0.44 -5.42
CA ASN A 87 1.17 -1.15 -6.49
C ASN A 87 0.22 -2.24 -5.98
N THR A 88 0.56 -2.89 -4.89
CA THR A 88 -0.16 -4.04 -4.32
C THR A 88 -1.02 -3.68 -3.12
N THR A 89 -1.08 -2.40 -2.75
CA THR A 89 -1.87 -1.94 -1.60
C THR A 89 -3.37 -2.03 -1.90
N ASP A 90 -4.10 -2.80 -1.11
CA ASP A 90 -5.54 -3.04 -1.26
C ASP A 90 -6.40 -1.93 -0.61
N GLY A 91 -7.67 -1.85 -1.01
CA GLY A 91 -8.68 -0.93 -0.48
C GLY A 91 -8.90 0.33 -1.31
N MET A 92 -10.11 0.90 -1.25
CA MET A 92 -10.60 1.99 -2.11
C MET A 92 -10.10 3.38 -1.72
N LEU A 93 -9.68 3.59 -0.48
CA LEU A 93 -9.21 4.89 -0.02
C LEU A 93 -7.87 5.24 -0.66
N LYS A 94 -7.67 6.53 -0.89
CA LYS A 94 -6.37 7.07 -1.27
C LYS A 94 -5.35 6.73 -0.20
N LYS A 95 -4.25 6.12 -0.57
CA LYS A 95 -3.20 5.73 0.38
C LYS A 95 -1.85 5.64 -0.29
N ALA A 96 -0.81 5.80 0.51
CA ALA A 96 0.56 5.63 0.05
C ALA A 96 1.46 5.16 1.20
N TRP A 97 2.32 4.20 0.92
CA TRP A 97 3.44 3.86 1.78
C TRP A 97 4.54 4.90 1.64
N VAL A 98 5.12 5.29 2.76
CA VAL A 98 6.26 6.21 2.86
C VAL A 98 7.29 5.67 3.83
N ILE A 99 8.51 6.17 3.75
CA ILE A 99 9.58 5.88 4.71
C ILE A 99 9.93 7.20 5.41
N GLU A 100 9.87 7.21 6.73
CA GLU A 100 10.30 8.33 7.57
C GLU A 100 11.22 7.79 8.66
N ASP A 101 12.43 8.28 8.73
CA ASP A 101 13.46 7.85 9.72
C ASP A 101 13.66 6.32 9.75
N GLY A 102 13.63 5.68 8.57
CA GLY A 102 13.78 4.23 8.42
C GLY A 102 12.52 3.41 8.74
N VAL A 103 11.47 4.05 9.25
CA VAL A 103 10.19 3.37 9.56
C VAL A 103 9.23 3.50 8.37
N ARG A 104 8.57 2.39 8.02
CA ARG A 104 7.55 2.34 6.98
C ARG A 104 6.21 2.76 7.56
N TYR A 105 5.59 3.78 6.98
CA TYR A 105 4.26 4.26 7.37
C TYR A 105 3.29 4.18 6.20
N LEU A 106 2.03 3.88 6.52
CA LEU A 106 0.92 4.00 5.58
C LEU A 106 0.17 5.30 5.85
N LEU A 107 0.16 6.19 4.86
CA LEU A 107 -0.69 7.38 4.85
C LEU A 107 -2.02 7.04 4.18
N LYS A 108 -3.14 7.47 4.74
CA LYS A 108 -4.48 7.28 4.19
C LYS A 108 -5.23 8.61 4.14
N GLY A 109 -5.72 8.95 2.97
CA GLY A 109 -6.57 10.13 2.74
C GLY A 109 -8.05 9.80 2.76
N GLY A 110 -8.88 10.83 2.73
CA GLY A 110 -10.31 10.69 2.59
C GLY A 110 -10.75 10.30 1.16
N TYR A 111 -11.99 9.81 1.04
CA TYR A 111 -12.58 9.43 -0.23
C TYR A 111 -13.35 10.61 -0.84
N LYS A 112 -12.92 11.05 -2.03
CA LYS A 112 -13.58 12.17 -2.77
C LYS A 112 -13.77 13.42 -1.91
N THR A 113 -15.01 13.77 -1.63
CA THR A 113 -15.41 14.93 -0.79
C THR A 113 -15.54 14.59 0.69
N ASP A 114 -15.52 13.31 1.04
CA ASP A 114 -15.56 12.88 2.43
C ASP A 114 -14.14 12.84 2.99
N VAL A 115 -13.85 13.75 3.89
CA VAL A 115 -12.55 13.93 4.55
C VAL A 115 -12.52 13.38 5.97
N LEU A 116 -13.60 12.71 6.41
CA LEU A 116 -13.73 12.26 7.80
C LEU A 116 -13.01 10.94 8.09
N GLN A 117 -12.70 10.12 7.05
CA GLN A 117 -12.07 8.82 7.27
C GLN A 117 -10.76 8.92 8.07
N PRO A 118 -9.81 9.82 7.80
CA PRO A 118 -8.60 9.95 8.61
C PRO A 118 -8.90 10.22 10.08
N PHE A 119 -9.90 11.06 10.37
CA PHE A 119 -10.31 11.37 11.73
C PHE A 119 -10.95 10.15 12.43
N ASN A 120 -11.78 9.39 11.71
CA ASN A 120 -12.42 8.20 12.24
C ASN A 120 -11.39 7.11 12.60
N GLU A 121 -10.33 6.94 11.80
CA GLU A 121 -9.25 6.00 12.11
C GLU A 121 -8.50 6.39 13.39
N VAL A 122 -8.19 7.67 13.55
CA VAL A 122 -7.53 8.17 14.77
C VAL A 122 -8.46 8.07 15.98
N LEU A 123 -9.75 8.43 15.83
CA LEU A 123 -10.73 8.29 16.91
C LEU A 123 -10.86 6.83 17.35
N ALA A 124 -10.93 5.89 16.40
CA ALA A 124 -10.97 4.46 16.72
C ALA A 124 -9.71 4.01 17.46
N SER A 125 -8.52 4.48 17.06
CA SER A 125 -7.27 4.23 17.78
C SER A 125 -7.32 4.73 19.21
N MET A 126 -7.79 5.97 19.43
CA MET A 126 -7.95 6.55 20.78
C MET A 126 -8.94 5.77 21.64
N ILE A 127 -10.02 5.27 21.06
CA ILE A 127 -11.00 4.42 21.77
C ILE A 127 -10.34 3.09 22.16
N CYS A 128 -9.58 2.46 21.26
CA CYS A 128 -8.85 1.23 21.58
C CYS A 128 -7.85 1.43 22.72
N ASP A 129 -7.13 2.55 22.74
CA ASP A 129 -6.24 2.91 23.85
C ASP A 129 -7.00 2.97 25.18
N ARG A 130 -8.15 3.67 25.19
CA ARG A 130 -8.98 3.82 26.40
C ARG A 130 -9.55 2.50 26.90
N LEU A 131 -9.83 1.57 25.99
CA LEU A 131 -10.36 0.24 26.31
C LEU A 131 -9.27 -0.79 26.59
N GLY A 132 -8.00 -0.44 26.43
CA GLY A 132 -6.86 -1.35 26.60
C GLY A 132 -6.74 -2.43 25.53
N PHE A 133 -7.29 -2.20 24.33
CA PHE A 133 -7.19 -3.13 23.23
C PHE A 133 -5.85 -2.95 22.49
N SER A 134 -5.20 -4.07 22.20
CA SER A 134 -4.04 -4.06 21.30
C SER A 134 -4.50 -3.66 19.89
N HIS A 135 -3.88 -2.66 19.32
CA HIS A 135 -4.22 -2.13 17.99
C HIS A 135 -3.03 -1.45 17.34
N VAL A 136 -3.15 -1.12 16.08
CA VAL A 136 -2.16 -0.30 15.35
C VAL A 136 -2.45 1.18 15.69
N PRO A 137 -1.48 1.94 16.21
CA PRO A 137 -1.68 3.34 16.55
C PRO A 137 -1.84 4.19 15.29
N TYR A 138 -2.85 5.06 15.30
CA TYR A 138 -3.08 6.04 14.23
C TYR A 138 -2.89 7.46 14.73
N THR A 139 -2.25 8.29 13.92
CA THR A 139 -2.09 9.72 14.15
C THR A 139 -2.59 10.52 12.96
N LEU A 140 -2.97 11.78 13.18
CA LEU A 140 -3.22 12.72 12.08
C LEU A 140 -1.92 13.37 11.66
N THR A 141 -1.77 13.54 10.36
CA THR A 141 -0.72 14.37 9.75
C THR A 141 -1.29 15.10 8.53
N THR A 142 -0.48 15.91 7.89
CA THR A 142 -0.88 16.60 6.66
C THR A 142 0.06 16.21 5.53
N TYR A 143 -0.50 16.01 4.35
CA TYR A 143 0.26 15.95 3.12
C TYR A 143 -0.24 17.06 2.20
N LYS A 144 0.63 18.06 1.95
CA LYS A 144 0.22 19.33 1.34
C LYS A 144 -0.95 19.93 2.12
N ASP A 145 -2.06 20.23 1.48
CA ASP A 145 -3.24 20.84 2.10
C ASP A 145 -4.31 19.79 2.54
N GLN A 146 -3.96 18.51 2.56
CA GLN A 146 -4.89 17.44 2.93
C GLN A 146 -4.53 16.82 4.27
N VAL A 147 -5.54 16.64 5.12
CA VAL A 147 -5.42 15.85 6.34
C VAL A 147 -5.43 14.37 5.97
N VAL A 148 -4.47 13.62 6.49
CA VAL A 148 -4.35 12.18 6.29
C VAL A 148 -4.11 11.50 7.64
N SER A 149 -4.57 10.26 7.78
CA SER A 149 -4.16 9.41 8.89
C SER A 149 -2.84 8.70 8.55
N LYS A 150 -2.04 8.44 9.57
CA LYS A 150 -0.75 7.79 9.46
C LYS A 150 -0.64 6.68 10.49
N CYS A 151 -0.26 5.49 10.05
CA CYS A 151 0.03 4.36 10.93
C CYS A 151 1.34 3.67 10.53
N PRO A 152 2.11 3.12 11.49
CA PRO A 152 3.31 2.34 11.17
C PRO A 152 2.93 1.03 10.47
N CYS A 153 3.85 0.50 9.66
CA CYS A 153 3.76 -0.87 9.19
C CYS A 153 3.90 -1.81 10.40
N PHE A 154 2.90 -2.63 10.63
CA PHE A 154 2.90 -3.62 11.73
C PHE A 154 3.22 -5.04 11.23
N ILE A 155 3.40 -5.20 9.94
CA ILE A 155 3.82 -6.44 9.30
C ILE A 155 5.34 -6.45 9.20
N THR A 156 5.93 -7.60 9.42
CA THR A 156 7.37 -7.86 9.29
C THR A 156 7.61 -8.91 8.21
N LYS A 157 8.85 -9.19 7.89
CA LYS A 157 9.18 -10.27 6.95
C LYS A 157 8.86 -11.68 7.46
N ASP A 158 8.46 -11.82 8.73
CA ASP A 158 8.08 -13.09 9.35
C ASP A 158 6.58 -13.18 9.64
N THR A 159 5.80 -12.15 9.29
CA THR A 159 4.36 -12.07 9.54
C THR A 159 3.59 -11.60 8.31
N GLU A 160 2.32 -11.99 8.18
CA GLU A 160 1.44 -11.54 7.11
C GLU A 160 0.09 -11.03 7.63
N LEU A 161 -0.55 -10.17 6.85
CA LEU A 161 -1.89 -9.69 7.14
C LEU A 161 -2.94 -10.62 6.49
N ILE A 162 -3.70 -11.32 7.33
CA ILE A 162 -4.86 -12.08 6.91
C ILE A 162 -6.12 -11.35 7.36
N THR A 163 -6.92 -10.90 6.41
CA THR A 163 -8.16 -10.16 6.73
C THR A 163 -9.26 -11.09 7.23
N ALA A 164 -10.16 -10.58 8.08
CA ALA A 164 -11.34 -11.32 8.53
C ALA A 164 -12.20 -11.81 7.35
N TYR A 165 -12.23 -11.06 6.25
CA TYR A 165 -12.90 -11.47 5.01
C TYR A 165 -12.29 -12.74 4.40
N GLN A 166 -10.97 -12.83 4.35
CA GLN A 166 -10.27 -14.03 3.86
C GLN A 166 -10.54 -15.24 4.75
N ILE A 167 -10.48 -15.06 6.08
CA ILE A 167 -10.82 -16.12 7.05
C ILE A 167 -12.24 -16.59 6.84
N LYS A 168 -13.23 -15.67 6.82
CA LYS A 168 -14.64 -16.00 6.63
C LYS A 168 -14.92 -16.78 5.33
N ASN A 169 -14.27 -16.38 4.24
CA ASN A 169 -14.48 -17.04 2.94
C ASN A 169 -13.86 -18.44 2.88
N ASN A 170 -12.79 -18.68 3.61
CA ASN A 170 -12.18 -20.01 3.70
C ASN A 170 -12.96 -20.94 4.64
N MET A 171 -13.54 -20.43 5.73
CA MET A 171 -14.38 -21.23 6.65
C MET A 171 -15.68 -21.75 6.01
N LYS A 172 -16.17 -21.13 4.93
CA LYS A 172 -17.39 -21.59 4.21
C LYS A 172 -17.15 -22.80 3.30
N ARG A 173 -15.95 -23.31 3.19
CA ARG A 173 -15.58 -24.45 2.34
C ARG A 173 -15.50 -25.78 3.09
N TYR A 174 -15.90 -25.82 4.38
CA TYR A 174 -15.96 -27.02 5.21
C TYR A 174 -17.37 -27.25 5.74
#